data_4282855934d3baa5c44a036b134ab01e
#
_entry.id   4282855934d3baa5c44a036b134ab01e
#
_cell.length_a   1.000
_cell.length_b   1.000
_cell.length_c   1.000
_cell.angle_alpha   90.00
_cell.angle_beta   90.00
_cell.angle_gamma   90.00
#
_symmetry.space_group_name_H-M   'P 1'
#
loop_
_entity.id
_entity.type
_entity.pdbx_description
1 polymer ?
#
loop_
_entity_poly.entity_id
_entity_poly.type
_entity_poly.pdbx_seq_one_letter_code
_entity_poly.pdbx_strand_id
1 'polypeptide(L)'
;ELSLGLVGSEMCIRDRDTRVSLKLLENDQDFFITTCGIHPHYADTFEESNIREIKELSEHPSVKAIGETGLDFNRNYSKKDNQILCFKSQIEVAQDLNLPLFLHQRDAHKDFMNCFSNIDLKVNAVVHCFTGEKEEFYEYLDKGFWIGFTGWICDPVRGKHMIDLIANMPLERIMIETDSPYLLPKNLKIKGRRNEPKFIVEVAKKIAKLQNKDLEEITQIFFENSQKFFNL
;
A
#
# COMPACT_ATOMS: atom_id res chain seq x y z
N GLU A 1 18.65 13.90 11.81
CA GLU A 1 17.52 13.87 10.85
C GLU A 1 17.19 12.43 10.61
N LEU A 2 16.05 11.98 11.15
CA LEU A 2 15.52 10.66 10.82
C LEU A 2 15.02 10.75 9.37
N SER A 3 15.81 10.27 8.43
CA SER A 3 15.35 10.03 7.06
C SER A 3 14.42 8.82 7.08
N LEU A 4 13.21 9.04 7.57
CA LEU A 4 12.12 8.14 7.26
C LEU A 4 11.87 8.29 5.77
N GLY A 5 12.21 7.27 4.99
CA GLY A 5 11.89 7.24 3.58
C GLY A 5 10.39 7.50 3.41
N LEU A 6 10.08 8.76 3.14
CA LEU A 6 8.73 9.17 2.79
C LEU A 6 8.47 8.63 1.38
N VAL A 7 8.00 7.41 1.32
CA VAL A 7 7.25 6.97 0.16
C VAL A 7 5.93 7.71 0.23
N GLY A 8 5.90 8.91 -0.35
CA GLY A 8 4.67 9.62 -0.60
C GLY A 8 3.96 8.88 -1.72
N SER A 9 3.20 7.85 -1.39
CA SER A 9 2.24 7.35 -2.35
C SER A 9 1.12 8.38 -2.42
N GLU A 10 1.19 9.28 -3.40
CA GLU A 10 -0.04 9.85 -3.90
C GLU A 10 -0.82 8.67 -4.48
N MET A 11 -2.05 8.48 -3.97
CA MET A 11 -2.95 7.47 -4.51
C MET A 11 -3.21 7.78 -5.98
N CYS A 12 -2.50 7.09 -6.85
CA CYS A 12 -2.77 7.13 -8.28
C CYS A 12 -4.04 6.34 -8.53
N ILE A 13 -5.18 7.02 -8.40
CA ILE A 13 -6.52 6.45 -8.50
C ILE A 13 -6.83 6.08 -9.96
N ARG A 14 -6.12 6.71 -10.92
CA ARG A 14 -6.20 6.47 -12.37
C ARG A 14 -4.85 6.77 -13.02
N ASP A 15 -4.67 6.28 -14.25
CA ASP A 15 -3.60 6.68 -15.18
C ASP A 15 -3.39 8.20 -15.27
N ARG A 16 -4.50 8.98 -15.29
CA ARG A 16 -4.45 10.44 -15.25
C ARG A 16 -3.75 10.97 -13.99
N ASP A 17 -3.96 10.34 -12.86
CA ASP A 17 -3.38 10.77 -11.59
C ASP A 17 -1.88 10.43 -11.56
N THR A 18 -1.46 9.30 -12.13
CA THR A 18 -0.03 9.00 -12.35
C THR A 18 0.65 10.07 -13.19
N ARG A 19 0.03 10.55 -14.28
CA ARG A 19 0.57 11.65 -15.11
C ARG A 19 0.70 12.96 -14.33
N VAL A 20 -0.24 13.25 -13.42
CA VAL A 20 -0.15 14.42 -12.53
C VAL A 20 0.98 14.24 -11.53
N SER A 21 1.10 13.07 -10.90
CA SER A 21 2.18 12.76 -9.97
C SER A 21 3.53 12.89 -10.65
N LEU A 22 3.72 12.32 -11.83
CA LEU A 22 4.97 12.42 -12.59
C LEU A 22 5.37 13.88 -12.88
N LYS A 23 4.40 14.74 -13.24
CA LYS A 23 4.67 16.18 -13.41
C LYS A 23 5.10 16.88 -12.13
N LEU A 24 4.53 16.49 -10.99
CA LEU A 24 4.92 17.04 -9.70
C LEU A 24 6.34 16.59 -9.29
N LEU A 25 6.73 15.37 -9.71
CA LEU A 25 8.03 14.79 -9.41
C LEU A 25 9.17 15.34 -10.30
N GLU A 26 8.87 16.03 -11.42
CA GLU A 26 9.90 16.57 -12.34
C GLU A 26 10.98 17.41 -11.65
N ASN A 27 10.66 18.05 -10.53
CA ASN A 27 11.58 18.90 -9.78
C ASN A 27 12.34 18.18 -8.64
N ASP A 28 11.91 16.97 -8.23
CA ASP A 28 12.46 16.25 -7.08
C ASP A 28 12.46 14.72 -7.30
N GLN A 29 12.88 14.26 -8.47
CA GLN A 29 12.85 12.84 -8.88
C GLN A 29 13.63 11.90 -7.96
N ASP A 30 14.67 12.40 -7.31
CA ASP A 30 15.50 11.60 -6.40
C ASP A 30 14.85 11.39 -5.03
N PHE A 31 13.77 12.12 -4.73
CA PHE A 31 13.15 12.13 -3.39
C PHE A 31 11.79 11.44 -3.34
N PHE A 32 11.11 11.36 -4.47
CA PHE A 32 9.76 10.82 -4.55
C PHE A 32 9.64 9.72 -5.58
N ILE A 33 8.81 8.74 -5.25
CA ILE A 33 8.39 7.69 -6.16
C ILE A 33 6.87 7.70 -6.27
N THR A 34 6.35 7.09 -7.32
CA THR A 34 4.91 6.93 -7.54
C THR A 34 4.56 5.49 -7.91
N THR A 35 3.28 5.17 -7.88
CA THR A 35 2.71 3.94 -8.39
C THR A 35 1.90 4.23 -9.65
N CYS A 36 1.62 3.23 -10.45
CA CYS A 36 0.77 3.32 -11.63
C CYS A 36 -0.25 2.18 -11.62
N GLY A 37 -1.54 2.52 -11.71
CA GLY A 37 -2.58 1.50 -11.70
C GLY A 37 -3.98 2.08 -11.69
N ILE A 38 -4.97 1.18 -11.66
CA ILE A 38 -6.40 1.51 -11.59
C ILE A 38 -6.96 0.96 -10.29
N HIS A 39 -7.38 1.88 -9.43
CA HIS A 39 -8.02 1.57 -8.16
C HIS A 39 -9.38 0.88 -8.38
N PRO A 40 -9.78 -0.07 -7.52
CA PRO A 40 -11.05 -0.79 -7.66
C PRO A 40 -12.29 0.10 -7.80
N HIS A 41 -12.26 1.31 -7.28
CA HIS A 41 -13.38 2.27 -7.44
C HIS A 41 -13.63 2.68 -8.90
N TYR A 42 -12.66 2.52 -9.78
CA TYR A 42 -12.73 2.92 -11.19
C TYR A 42 -12.68 1.74 -12.17
N ALA A 43 -12.76 0.52 -11.67
CA ALA A 43 -12.69 -0.68 -12.48
C ALA A 43 -13.81 -0.79 -13.55
N ASP A 44 -14.93 -0.09 -13.38
CA ASP A 44 -15.99 -0.04 -14.42
C ASP A 44 -15.56 0.71 -15.69
N THR A 45 -14.49 1.51 -15.61
CA THR A 45 -13.92 2.23 -16.77
C THR A 45 -12.70 1.52 -17.35
N PHE A 46 -12.35 0.34 -16.84
CA PHE A 46 -11.21 -0.42 -17.33
C PHE A 46 -11.45 -0.95 -18.73
N GLU A 47 -10.48 -0.72 -19.60
CA GLU A 47 -10.42 -1.20 -20.97
C GLU A 47 -9.04 -1.80 -21.25
N GLU A 48 -8.94 -2.63 -22.28
CA GLU A 48 -7.65 -3.25 -22.66
C GLU A 48 -6.57 -2.20 -23.04
N SER A 49 -6.99 -1.05 -23.53
CA SER A 49 -6.11 0.11 -23.81
C SER A 49 -5.37 0.61 -22.57
N ASN A 50 -5.97 0.51 -21.38
CA ASN A 50 -5.34 0.95 -20.13
C ASN A 50 -4.12 0.09 -19.76
N ILE A 51 -4.09 -1.19 -20.16
CA ILE A 51 -2.91 -2.03 -19.95
C ILE A 51 -1.68 -1.47 -20.67
N ARG A 52 -1.87 -1.00 -21.90
CA ARG A 52 -0.77 -0.35 -22.65
C ARG A 52 -0.33 0.93 -21.97
N GLU A 53 -1.29 1.76 -21.56
CA GLU A 53 -0.99 3.00 -20.88
C GLU A 53 -0.26 2.79 -19.54
N ILE A 54 -0.69 1.82 -18.71
CA ILE A 54 0.02 1.45 -17.48
C ILE A 54 1.45 1.01 -17.80
N LYS A 55 1.67 0.18 -18.84
CA LYS A 55 3.00 -0.25 -19.25
C LYS A 55 3.87 0.93 -19.69
N GLU A 56 3.34 1.83 -20.52
CA GLU A 56 4.05 3.03 -20.99
C GLU A 56 4.43 3.96 -19.81
N LEU A 57 3.49 4.24 -18.90
CA LEU A 57 3.76 5.08 -17.73
C LEU A 57 4.76 4.44 -16.77
N SER A 58 4.77 3.12 -16.70
CA SER A 58 5.68 2.36 -15.82
C SER A 58 7.12 2.31 -16.34
N GLU A 59 7.39 2.77 -17.56
CA GLU A 59 8.76 2.98 -18.06
C GLU A 59 9.46 4.16 -17.36
N HIS A 60 8.69 5.06 -16.74
CA HIS A 60 9.27 6.19 -16.01
C HIS A 60 9.99 5.71 -14.75
N PRO A 61 11.24 6.13 -14.48
CA PRO A 61 12.06 5.61 -13.39
C PRO A 61 11.47 5.86 -11.99
N SER A 62 10.63 6.87 -11.83
CA SER A 62 9.93 7.16 -10.57
C SER A 62 8.73 6.24 -10.33
N VAL A 63 8.24 5.47 -11.31
CA VAL A 63 7.18 4.48 -11.09
C VAL A 63 7.82 3.21 -10.55
N LYS A 64 7.51 2.86 -9.30
CA LYS A 64 8.16 1.77 -8.57
C LYS A 64 7.23 0.62 -8.20
N ALA A 65 5.93 0.75 -8.45
CA ALA A 65 4.98 -0.33 -8.22
C ALA A 65 3.75 -0.19 -9.12
N ILE A 66 3.06 -1.30 -9.36
CA ILE A 66 1.74 -1.32 -9.96
C ILE A 66 0.70 -1.21 -8.83
N GLY A 67 -0.12 -0.17 -8.90
CA GLY A 67 -1.15 0.13 -7.90
C GLY A 67 -1.50 1.64 -7.87
N GLU A 68 -2.43 2.02 -7.04
CA GLU A 68 -3.18 1.17 -6.11
C GLU A 68 -4.18 0.30 -6.88
N THR A 69 -4.13 -1.01 -6.72
CA THR A 69 -5.02 -1.96 -7.39
C THR A 69 -5.53 -3.02 -6.41
N GLY A 70 -6.64 -3.67 -6.70
CA GLY A 70 -7.22 -4.67 -5.82
C GLY A 70 -8.74 -4.70 -5.84
N LEU A 71 -9.35 -4.97 -4.67
CA LEU A 71 -10.81 -5.12 -4.53
C LEU A 71 -11.35 -4.31 -3.35
N ASP A 72 -12.47 -3.59 -3.56
CA ASP A 72 -13.24 -2.89 -2.53
C ASP A 72 -14.72 -3.26 -2.65
N PHE A 73 -15.17 -4.21 -1.85
CA PHE A 73 -16.57 -4.62 -1.79
C PHE A 73 -17.35 -3.88 -0.70
N ASN A 74 -16.71 -2.98 0.03
CA ASN A 74 -17.37 -2.10 0.98
C ASN A 74 -18.03 -0.90 0.26
N ARG A 75 -17.26 -0.20 -0.57
CA ARG A 75 -17.75 0.96 -1.32
C ARG A 75 -18.58 0.58 -2.54
N ASN A 76 -18.19 -0.49 -3.24
CA ASN A 76 -18.86 -0.99 -4.45
C ASN A 76 -19.13 0.10 -5.50
N TYR A 77 -18.16 1.00 -5.72
CA TYR A 77 -18.28 2.04 -6.75
C TYR A 77 -18.17 1.49 -8.17
N SER A 78 -17.55 0.33 -8.33
CA SER A 78 -17.52 -0.47 -9.55
C SER A 78 -18.07 -1.87 -9.29
N LYS A 79 -18.58 -2.51 -10.33
CA LYS A 79 -19.10 -3.88 -10.26
C LYS A 79 -17.99 -4.85 -9.84
N LYS A 80 -18.32 -5.84 -9.01
CA LYS A 80 -17.36 -6.82 -8.50
C LYS A 80 -16.61 -7.55 -9.62
N ASP A 81 -17.30 -7.99 -10.65
CA ASP A 81 -16.69 -8.71 -11.77
C ASP A 81 -15.68 -7.82 -12.52
N ASN A 82 -15.97 -6.54 -12.68
CA ASN A 82 -15.07 -5.59 -13.31
C ASN A 82 -13.86 -5.30 -12.43
N GLN A 83 -14.05 -5.20 -11.11
CA GLN A 83 -12.93 -5.09 -10.16
C GLN A 83 -12.01 -6.31 -10.26
N ILE A 84 -12.56 -7.53 -10.28
CA ILE A 84 -11.78 -8.77 -10.38
C ILE A 84 -11.03 -8.83 -11.70
N LEU A 85 -11.67 -8.48 -12.82
CA LEU A 85 -11.04 -8.45 -14.14
C LEU A 85 -9.88 -7.45 -14.17
N CYS A 86 -10.14 -6.21 -13.76
CA CYS A 86 -9.16 -5.13 -13.72
C CYS A 86 -7.96 -5.50 -12.82
N PHE A 87 -8.24 -6.09 -11.65
CA PHE A 87 -7.20 -6.50 -10.72
C PHE A 87 -6.30 -7.61 -11.30
N LYS A 88 -6.89 -8.68 -11.85
CA LYS A 88 -6.12 -9.76 -12.48
C LYS A 88 -5.23 -9.26 -13.60
N SER A 89 -5.75 -8.39 -14.46
CA SER A 89 -4.95 -7.80 -15.54
C SER A 89 -3.76 -7.00 -15.01
N GLN A 90 -3.91 -6.30 -13.89
CA GLN A 90 -2.80 -5.55 -13.29
C GLN A 90 -1.79 -6.44 -12.55
N ILE A 91 -2.22 -7.58 -12.01
CA ILE A 91 -1.28 -8.60 -11.48
C ILE A 91 -0.38 -9.12 -12.61
N GLU A 92 -0.95 -9.40 -13.80
CA GLU A 92 -0.18 -9.84 -14.97
C GLU A 92 0.82 -8.75 -15.40
N VAL A 93 0.38 -7.49 -15.48
CA VAL A 93 1.27 -6.36 -15.80
C VAL A 93 2.43 -6.23 -14.81
N ALA A 94 2.16 -6.35 -13.51
CA ALA A 94 3.19 -6.29 -12.49
C ALA A 94 4.26 -7.38 -12.67
N GLN A 95 3.84 -8.60 -13.00
CA GLN A 95 4.76 -9.70 -13.27
C GLN A 95 5.55 -9.48 -14.57
N ASP A 96 4.90 -9.02 -15.65
CA ASP A 96 5.55 -8.73 -16.93
C ASP A 96 6.65 -7.66 -16.79
N LEU A 97 6.39 -6.64 -15.97
CA LEU A 97 7.30 -5.52 -15.74
C LEU A 97 8.29 -5.75 -14.57
N ASN A 98 8.13 -6.85 -13.84
CA ASN A 98 8.87 -7.14 -12.61
C ASN A 98 8.78 -5.99 -11.58
N LEU A 99 7.60 -5.38 -11.45
CA LEU A 99 7.31 -4.34 -10.49
C LEU A 99 6.49 -4.88 -9.31
N PRO A 100 6.71 -4.39 -8.08
CA PRO A 100 5.90 -4.76 -6.93
C PRO A 100 4.42 -4.39 -7.12
N LEU A 101 3.54 -5.06 -6.36
CA LEU A 101 2.12 -4.76 -6.30
C LEU A 101 1.80 -3.96 -5.03
N PHE A 102 1.15 -2.81 -5.20
CA PHE A 102 0.59 -2.01 -4.10
C PHE A 102 -0.92 -2.25 -4.05
N LEU A 103 -1.36 -3.01 -3.03
CA LEU A 103 -2.64 -3.70 -3.05
C LEU A 103 -3.66 -3.10 -2.08
N HIS A 104 -4.85 -2.84 -2.61
CA HIS A 104 -6.04 -2.47 -1.86
C HIS A 104 -6.96 -3.69 -1.63
N GLN A 105 -7.31 -3.95 -0.38
CA GLN A 105 -8.34 -4.95 -0.05
C GLN A 105 -9.27 -4.40 1.01
N ARG A 106 -10.58 -4.42 0.72
CA ARG A 106 -11.61 -4.06 1.69
C ARG A 106 -12.88 -4.88 1.51
N ASP A 107 -13.24 -5.66 2.55
CA ASP A 107 -14.42 -6.54 2.57
C ASP A 107 -14.48 -7.52 1.38
N ALA A 108 -13.31 -7.93 0.84
CA ALA A 108 -13.18 -8.70 -0.39
C ALA A 108 -12.17 -9.86 -0.29
N HIS A 109 -11.71 -10.21 0.91
CA HIS A 109 -10.58 -11.10 1.16
C HIS A 109 -10.60 -12.39 0.34
N LYS A 110 -11.73 -13.12 0.35
CA LYS A 110 -11.85 -14.41 -0.36
C LYS A 110 -11.61 -14.26 -1.86
N ASP A 111 -12.28 -13.29 -2.50
CA ASP A 111 -12.14 -13.07 -3.94
C ASP A 111 -10.78 -12.47 -4.28
N PHE A 112 -10.22 -11.66 -3.38
CA PHE A 112 -8.87 -11.13 -3.47
C PHE A 112 -7.83 -12.26 -3.49
N MET A 113 -7.87 -13.19 -2.54
CA MET A 113 -6.96 -14.35 -2.52
C MET A 113 -7.18 -15.29 -3.71
N ASN A 114 -8.42 -15.45 -4.17
CA ASN A 114 -8.74 -16.21 -5.38
C ASN A 114 -8.06 -15.64 -6.63
N CYS A 115 -7.82 -14.34 -6.70
CA CYS A 115 -7.07 -13.75 -7.81
C CYS A 115 -5.62 -14.25 -7.88
N PHE A 116 -5.06 -14.75 -6.79
CA PHE A 116 -3.70 -15.29 -6.70
C PHE A 116 -3.63 -16.83 -6.66
N SER A 117 -4.77 -17.54 -6.72
CA SER A 117 -4.83 -18.99 -6.44
C SER A 117 -3.97 -19.85 -7.38
N ASN A 118 -3.82 -19.45 -8.64
CA ASN A 118 -3.07 -20.18 -9.66
C ASN A 118 -1.85 -19.40 -10.17
N ILE A 119 -1.40 -18.42 -9.39
CA ILE A 119 -0.29 -17.53 -9.76
C ILE A 119 0.91 -17.84 -8.86
N ASP A 120 2.01 -18.21 -9.48
CA ASP A 120 3.34 -18.16 -8.84
C ASP A 120 3.84 -16.72 -8.91
N LEU A 121 3.47 -15.94 -7.88
CA LEU A 121 3.79 -14.50 -7.84
C LEU A 121 5.29 -14.31 -7.60
N LYS A 122 5.98 -13.70 -8.56
CA LYS A 122 7.44 -13.50 -8.54
C LYS A 122 7.84 -12.11 -8.09
N VAL A 123 6.88 -11.21 -7.95
CA VAL A 123 7.11 -9.84 -7.50
C VAL A 123 6.65 -9.65 -6.04
N ASN A 124 7.23 -8.68 -5.36
CA ASN A 124 6.76 -8.31 -4.02
C ASN A 124 5.33 -7.77 -4.10
N ALA A 125 4.56 -7.99 -3.04
CA ALA A 125 3.22 -7.43 -2.91
C ALA A 125 2.99 -6.92 -1.48
N VAL A 126 2.40 -5.75 -1.33
CA VAL A 126 1.98 -5.20 -0.03
C VAL A 126 0.48 -4.99 0.00
N VAL A 127 -0.18 -5.54 1.01
CA VAL A 127 -1.56 -5.17 1.33
C VAL A 127 -1.48 -3.89 2.15
N HIS A 128 -1.75 -2.76 1.50
CA HIS A 128 -1.67 -1.46 2.14
C HIS A 128 -2.85 -1.22 3.08
N CYS A 129 -2.64 -0.33 4.05
CA CYS A 129 -3.67 0.10 5.00
C CYS A 129 -4.47 -1.07 5.61
N PHE A 130 -3.77 -2.12 6.06
CA PHE A 130 -4.42 -3.30 6.59
C PHE A 130 -5.33 -2.97 7.78
N THR A 131 -6.57 -3.42 7.70
CA THR A 131 -7.60 -3.27 8.75
C THR A 131 -8.43 -4.53 8.94
N GLY A 132 -7.99 -5.63 8.30
CA GLY A 132 -8.70 -6.92 8.27
C GLY A 132 -8.57 -7.75 9.54
N GLU A 133 -9.11 -8.94 9.48
CA GLU A 133 -9.14 -9.88 10.60
C GLU A 133 -7.87 -10.73 10.68
N LYS A 134 -7.73 -11.47 11.77
CA LYS A 134 -6.55 -12.29 12.07
C LYS A 134 -6.26 -13.35 11.00
N GLU A 135 -7.30 -14.00 10.52
CA GLU A 135 -7.21 -15.04 9.50
C GLU A 135 -6.66 -14.47 8.18
N GLU A 136 -7.18 -13.33 7.74
CA GLU A 136 -6.73 -12.61 6.55
C GLU A 136 -5.25 -12.21 6.66
N PHE A 137 -4.86 -11.71 7.84
CA PHE A 137 -3.48 -11.32 8.13
C PHE A 137 -2.50 -12.48 7.92
N TYR A 138 -2.79 -13.65 8.47
CA TYR A 138 -1.89 -14.81 8.33
C TYR A 138 -1.89 -15.36 6.90
N GLU A 139 -3.02 -15.37 6.20
CA GLU A 139 -3.06 -15.80 4.81
C GLU A 139 -2.19 -14.89 3.90
N TYR A 140 -2.16 -13.59 4.16
CA TYR A 140 -1.27 -12.67 3.45
C TYR A 140 0.21 -12.95 3.75
N LEU A 141 0.57 -13.17 5.01
CA LEU A 141 1.94 -13.51 5.39
C LEU A 141 2.39 -14.86 4.79
N ASP A 142 1.53 -15.87 4.83
CA ASP A 142 1.78 -17.20 4.24
C ASP A 142 1.96 -17.12 2.72
N LYS A 143 1.26 -16.18 2.06
CA LYS A 143 1.46 -15.89 0.64
C LYS A 143 2.75 -15.11 0.36
N GLY A 144 3.45 -14.66 1.40
CA GLY A 144 4.68 -13.88 1.29
C GLY A 144 4.45 -12.39 1.11
N PHE A 145 3.23 -11.90 1.34
CA PHE A 145 2.92 -10.47 1.21
C PHE A 145 3.49 -9.67 2.38
N TRP A 146 3.70 -8.40 2.13
CA TRP A 146 3.99 -7.37 3.11
C TRP A 146 2.67 -6.77 3.61
N ILE A 147 2.70 -6.23 4.82
CA ILE A 147 1.51 -5.61 5.43
C ILE A 147 1.81 -4.15 5.73
N GLY A 148 0.99 -3.27 5.18
CA GLY A 148 1.06 -1.83 5.39
C GLY A 148 0.19 -1.37 6.57
N PHE A 149 0.75 -0.57 7.47
CA PHE A 149 0.04 -0.02 8.61
C PHE A 149 0.03 1.50 8.59
N THR A 150 -1.17 2.06 8.81
CA THR A 150 -1.43 3.50 8.86
C THR A 150 -1.70 3.99 10.28
N GLY A 151 -2.06 5.26 10.41
CA GLY A 151 -2.56 5.84 11.66
C GLY A 151 -3.77 5.14 12.27
N TRP A 152 -4.39 4.21 11.55
CA TRP A 152 -5.48 3.35 12.07
C TRP A 152 -5.09 2.58 13.32
N ILE A 153 -3.85 2.06 13.39
CA ILE A 153 -3.36 1.33 14.57
C ILE A 153 -3.21 2.20 15.81
N CYS A 154 -3.20 3.53 15.65
CA CYS A 154 -3.18 4.49 16.75
C CYS A 154 -4.59 4.81 17.30
N ASP A 155 -5.65 4.30 16.67
CA ASP A 155 -7.01 4.40 17.18
C ASP A 155 -7.26 3.29 18.23
N PRO A 156 -7.54 3.64 19.50
CA PRO A 156 -7.69 2.65 20.57
C PRO A 156 -8.91 1.74 20.42
N VAL A 157 -9.86 2.13 19.59
CA VAL A 157 -11.08 1.35 19.33
C VAL A 157 -10.89 0.52 18.05
N ARG A 158 -10.59 1.18 16.94
CA ARG A 158 -10.52 0.55 15.62
C ARG A 158 -9.28 -0.34 15.46
N GLY A 159 -8.14 0.08 16.01
CA GLY A 159 -6.86 -0.65 15.91
C GLY A 159 -6.70 -1.76 16.96
N LYS A 160 -7.69 -1.96 17.84
CA LYS A 160 -7.54 -2.88 18.99
C LYS A 160 -7.25 -4.32 18.57
N HIS A 161 -7.95 -4.83 17.57
CA HIS A 161 -7.80 -6.22 17.09
C HIS A 161 -6.44 -6.49 16.43
N MET A 162 -5.74 -5.46 15.96
CA MET A 162 -4.43 -5.59 15.31
C MET A 162 -3.25 -5.61 16.30
N ILE A 163 -3.46 -5.27 17.58
CA ILE A 163 -2.36 -5.11 18.56
C ILE A 163 -1.53 -6.38 18.68
N ASP A 164 -2.19 -7.53 18.89
CA ASP A 164 -1.51 -8.80 19.05
C ASP A 164 -0.87 -9.30 17.75
N LEU A 165 -1.48 -8.99 16.62
CA LEU A 165 -0.95 -9.32 15.29
C LEU A 165 0.36 -8.59 15.04
N ILE A 166 0.38 -7.27 15.27
CA ILE A 166 1.56 -6.43 15.09
C ILE A 166 2.66 -6.81 16.09
N ALA A 167 2.30 -7.11 17.34
CA ALA A 167 3.27 -7.47 18.37
C ALA A 167 4.10 -8.73 18.04
N ASN A 168 3.55 -9.63 17.22
CA ASN A 168 4.13 -10.93 16.91
C ASN A 168 4.53 -11.14 15.44
N MET A 169 4.34 -10.14 14.57
CA MET A 169 4.71 -10.31 13.17
C MET A 169 6.20 -10.03 12.91
N PRO A 170 6.79 -10.65 11.86
CA PRO A 170 8.14 -10.34 11.44
C PRO A 170 8.28 -8.87 11.00
N LEU A 171 9.25 -8.15 11.56
CA LEU A 171 9.50 -6.75 11.22
C LEU A 171 9.83 -6.55 9.74
N GLU A 172 10.47 -7.53 9.11
CA GLU A 172 10.88 -7.54 7.72
C GLU A 172 9.70 -7.59 6.73
N ARG A 173 8.48 -7.72 7.26
CA ARG A 173 7.24 -7.74 6.47
C ARG A 173 6.33 -6.56 6.76
N ILE A 174 6.79 -5.61 7.59
CA ILE A 174 6.05 -4.39 7.91
C ILE A 174 6.42 -3.27 6.96
N MET A 175 5.40 -2.64 6.39
CA MET A 175 5.46 -1.31 5.79
C MET A 175 4.71 -0.32 6.67
N ILE A 176 5.18 0.91 6.78
CA ILE A 176 4.45 1.98 7.46
C ILE A 176 4.08 3.08 6.46
N GLU A 177 2.91 3.62 6.62
CA GLU A 177 2.34 4.60 5.69
C GLU A 177 1.41 5.58 6.41
N THR A 178 1.10 6.68 5.77
CA THR A 178 0.19 7.68 6.34
C THR A 178 -1.21 7.62 5.77
N ASP A 179 -1.36 7.27 4.51
CA ASP A 179 -2.59 7.42 3.74
C ASP A 179 -3.11 8.88 3.77
N SER A 180 -2.18 9.86 3.79
CA SER A 180 -2.51 11.28 3.83
C SER A 180 -3.32 11.69 2.59
N PRO A 181 -4.33 12.55 2.76
CA PRO A 181 -4.70 13.36 3.94
C PRO A 181 -5.65 12.66 4.93
N TYR A 182 -5.86 11.36 4.80
CA TYR A 182 -6.74 10.54 5.63
C TYR A 182 -6.00 9.93 6.83
N LEU A 183 -6.71 9.20 7.66
CA LEU A 183 -6.20 8.33 8.73
C LEU A 183 -5.24 9.01 9.73
N LEU A 184 -5.52 10.26 10.09
CA LEU A 184 -4.75 10.98 11.12
C LEU A 184 -4.65 10.13 12.40
N PRO A 185 -3.43 9.86 12.92
CA PRO A 185 -3.24 9.12 14.16
C PRO A 185 -3.99 9.74 15.34
N LYS A 186 -4.85 8.95 16.01
CA LYS A 186 -5.73 9.43 17.08
C LYS A 186 -5.03 9.82 18.38
N ASN A 187 -3.79 9.43 18.56
CA ASN A 187 -2.95 9.83 19.69
C ASN A 187 -2.42 11.27 19.56
N LEU A 188 -2.48 11.87 18.37
CA LEU A 188 -2.06 13.25 18.15
C LEU A 188 -3.08 14.25 18.69
N LYS A 189 -2.59 15.22 19.45
CA LYS A 189 -3.37 16.35 19.99
C LYS A 189 -3.15 17.60 19.14
N ILE A 190 -3.66 17.59 17.91
CA ILE A 190 -3.55 18.73 16.98
C ILE A 190 -4.93 19.26 16.59
N LYS A 191 -4.96 20.52 16.11
CA LYS A 191 -6.19 21.10 15.55
C LYS A 191 -6.39 20.57 14.12
N GLY A 192 -7.60 20.10 13.83
CA GLY A 192 -7.97 19.62 12.49
C GLY A 192 -8.05 18.09 12.40
N ARG A 193 -8.32 17.61 11.17
CA ARG A 193 -8.48 16.18 10.87
C ARG A 193 -7.60 15.72 9.72
N ARG A 194 -6.84 16.63 9.12
CA ARG A 194 -5.98 16.34 7.97
C ARG A 194 -4.70 15.66 8.45
N ASN A 195 -4.43 14.48 7.91
CA ASN A 195 -3.15 13.80 8.09
C ASN A 195 -2.09 14.43 7.18
N GLU A 196 -0.83 14.31 7.56
CA GLU A 196 0.33 14.80 6.83
C GLU A 196 1.45 13.74 6.88
N PRO A 197 2.32 13.62 5.85
CA PRO A 197 3.40 12.63 5.82
C PRO A 197 4.29 12.63 7.06
N LYS A 198 4.57 13.79 7.65
CA LYS A 198 5.38 13.90 8.89
C LYS A 198 4.83 13.12 10.08
N PHE A 199 3.55 12.76 10.08
CA PHE A 199 2.92 12.02 11.18
C PHE A 199 3.12 10.51 11.10
N ILE A 200 3.83 10.01 10.08
CA ILE A 200 4.22 8.60 9.97
C ILE A 200 5.00 8.13 11.21
N VAL A 201 5.71 9.04 11.85
CA VAL A 201 6.46 8.76 13.09
C VAL A 201 5.57 8.21 14.22
N GLU A 202 4.29 8.55 14.25
CA GLU A 202 3.37 8.04 15.26
C GLU A 202 3.01 6.57 15.03
N VAL A 203 2.95 6.15 13.76
CA VAL A 203 2.79 4.74 13.38
C VAL A 203 4.03 3.95 13.81
N ALA A 204 5.23 4.46 13.50
CA ALA A 204 6.49 3.84 13.91
C ALA A 204 6.60 3.71 15.44
N LYS A 205 6.31 4.77 16.20
CA LYS A 205 6.29 4.74 17.69
C LYS A 205 5.31 3.69 18.24
N LYS A 206 4.13 3.58 17.60
CA LYS A 206 3.13 2.60 18.02
C LYS A 206 3.63 1.17 17.83
N ILE A 207 4.24 0.87 16.69
CA ILE A 207 4.79 -0.46 16.40
C ILE A 207 5.99 -0.76 17.28
N ALA A 208 6.92 0.19 17.45
CA ALA A 208 8.06 0.06 18.36
C ALA A 208 7.62 -0.36 19.77
N LYS A 209 6.60 0.32 20.31
CA LYS A 209 6.02 -0.01 21.59
C LYS A 209 5.42 -1.42 21.65
N LEU A 210 4.70 -1.83 20.60
CA LEU A 210 4.05 -3.14 20.53
C LEU A 210 5.06 -4.28 20.42
N GLN A 211 6.14 -4.06 19.68
CA GLN A 211 7.23 -5.00 19.45
C GLN A 211 8.28 -4.97 20.59
N ASN A 212 8.13 -4.07 21.57
CA ASN A 212 9.11 -3.84 22.64
C ASN A 212 10.53 -3.59 22.08
N LYS A 213 10.63 -2.73 21.07
CA LYS A 213 11.85 -2.38 20.36
C LYS A 213 12.15 -0.89 20.50
N ASP A 214 13.42 -0.54 20.31
CA ASP A 214 13.83 0.87 20.21
C ASP A 214 13.29 1.52 18.93
N LEU A 215 12.94 2.80 19.02
CA LEU A 215 12.37 3.53 17.88
C LEU A 215 13.39 3.71 16.75
N GLU A 216 14.65 3.96 17.07
CA GLU A 216 15.71 4.14 16.08
C GLU A 216 15.98 2.83 15.33
N GLU A 217 16.09 1.70 16.07
CA GLU A 217 16.22 0.36 15.49
C GLU A 217 15.07 0.07 14.50
N ILE A 218 13.84 0.30 14.94
CA ILE A 218 12.67 -0.08 14.13
C ILE A 218 12.47 0.83 12.89
N THR A 219 12.82 2.11 13.01
CA THR A 219 12.75 3.04 11.87
C THR A 219 13.79 2.71 10.82
N GLN A 220 14.97 2.25 11.22
CA GLN A 220 15.98 1.76 10.28
C GLN A 220 15.48 0.52 9.51
N ILE A 221 14.85 -0.43 10.20
CA ILE A 221 14.25 -1.61 9.57
C ILE A 221 13.16 -1.21 8.56
N PHE A 222 12.28 -0.26 8.91
CA PHE A 222 11.23 0.19 7.98
C PHE A 222 11.78 0.90 6.76
N PHE A 223 12.86 1.65 6.93
CA PHE A 223 13.57 2.27 5.80
C PHE A 223 14.13 1.19 4.86
N GLU A 224 14.84 0.20 5.41
CA GLU A 224 15.40 -0.92 4.64
C GLU A 224 14.29 -1.76 3.96
N ASN A 225 13.16 -1.95 4.65
CA ASN A 225 11.99 -2.61 4.09
C ASN A 225 11.47 -1.87 2.86
N SER A 226 11.34 -0.54 2.95
CA SER A 226 10.86 0.29 1.83
C SER A 226 11.83 0.23 0.65
N GLN A 227 13.15 0.36 0.91
CA GLN A 227 14.17 0.21 -0.13
C GLN A 227 14.09 -1.15 -0.81
N LYS A 228 14.00 -2.22 -0.04
CA LYS A 228 13.91 -3.60 -0.55
C LYS A 228 12.63 -3.82 -1.34
N PHE A 229 11.50 -3.31 -0.85
CA PHE A 229 10.20 -3.51 -1.50
C PHE A 229 10.14 -2.83 -2.86
N PHE A 230 10.60 -1.58 -2.96
CA PHE A 230 10.51 -0.75 -4.16
C PHE A 230 11.77 -0.81 -5.05
N ASN A 231 12.79 -1.60 -4.70
CA ASN A 231 14.07 -1.66 -5.39
C ASN A 231 14.73 -0.26 -5.56
N LEU A 232 14.92 0.44 -4.44
CA LEU A 232 15.52 1.78 -4.39
C LEU A 232 17.02 1.71 -4.12
#